data_c2001f5ba60918965df85415339fec9c
#
_entry.id   c2001f5ba60918965df85415339fec9c
#
_cell.length_a   1.000
_cell.length_b   1.000
_cell.length_c   1.000
_cell.angle_alpha   90.00
_cell.angle_beta   90.00
_cell.angle_gamma   90.00
#
_symmetry.space_group_name_H-M   'P 1'
#
loop_
_entity.id
_entity.type
_entity.pdbx_description
1 polymer ?
#
loop_
_entity_poly.entity_id
_entity_poly.type
_entity_poly.pdbx_seq_one_letter_code
_entity_poly.pdbx_strand_id
1 'polypeptide(L)'
;LRVYGASAITPFADGLLNVEMAYYDSRGDEQGSNPLVPNSQSRWLIGYEQELVKNLTASAQLYLEQISDFDALKLNSLTPKFDPNQRRVLFTQRLMYRLLQQTLTLNAFNFYSTSDEDGYLKLSADYSPVDQWRLSGGLNVFYGKERFSFFNQFEDASNAFVRFKYYY
;
A
#
# COMPACT_ATOMS: atom_id res chain seq x y z
N LEU A 1 20.85 -6.25 -9.37
CA LEU A 1 19.90 -6.57 -8.31
C LEU A 1 19.53 -8.04 -8.35
N ARG A 2 19.56 -8.75 -7.21
CA ARG A 2 18.93 -10.06 -7.01
C ARG A 2 17.79 -9.92 -6.02
N VAL A 3 16.75 -10.71 -6.17
CA VAL A 3 15.62 -10.69 -5.25
C VAL A 3 15.36 -12.12 -4.78
N TYR A 4 15.25 -12.27 -3.48
CA TYR A 4 14.84 -13.49 -2.81
C TYR A 4 13.54 -13.20 -2.07
N GLY A 5 12.58 -14.08 -2.16
CA GLY A 5 11.30 -13.87 -1.49
C GLY A 5 10.62 -15.17 -1.14
N ALA A 6 9.80 -15.11 -0.11
CA ALA A 6 8.91 -16.19 0.31
C ALA A 6 7.60 -15.61 0.80
N SER A 7 6.52 -16.33 0.58
CA SER A 7 5.19 -15.98 1.09
C SER A 7 4.46 -17.22 1.60
N ALA A 8 3.62 -17.01 2.60
CA ALA A 8 2.75 -18.04 3.13
C ALA A 8 1.37 -17.43 3.44
N ILE A 9 0.32 -18.14 3.07
CA ILE A 9 -1.06 -17.81 3.41
C ILE A 9 -1.66 -19.02 4.11
N THR A 10 -2.30 -18.80 5.25
CA THR A 10 -2.93 -19.86 6.03
C THR A 10 -4.23 -19.39 6.67
N PRO A 11 -5.25 -20.27 6.78
CA PRO A 11 -6.37 -20.00 7.65
C PRO A 11 -5.89 -19.80 9.10
N PHE A 12 -6.37 -18.74 9.74
CA PHE A 12 -6.07 -18.44 11.15
C PHE A 12 -7.32 -17.82 11.79
N ALA A 13 -7.77 -18.40 12.90
CA ALA A 13 -9.05 -18.06 13.52
C ALA A 13 -10.19 -18.07 12.46
N ASP A 14 -10.97 -17.00 12.35
CA ASP A 14 -12.08 -16.88 11.40
C ASP A 14 -11.68 -16.17 10.09
N GLY A 15 -10.39 -16.10 9.78
CA GLY A 15 -9.88 -15.36 8.63
C GLY A 15 -8.65 -16.00 7.98
N LEU A 16 -7.95 -15.20 7.20
CA LEU A 16 -6.74 -15.57 6.49
C LEU A 16 -5.58 -14.70 6.96
N LEU A 17 -4.52 -15.35 7.42
CA LEU A 17 -3.24 -14.73 7.73
C LEU A 17 -2.31 -14.87 6.52
N ASN A 18 -1.69 -13.80 6.10
CA ASN A 18 -0.61 -13.81 5.12
C ASN A 18 0.67 -13.23 5.73
N VAL A 19 1.80 -13.85 5.39
CA VAL A 19 3.13 -13.37 5.76
C VAL A 19 4.00 -13.43 4.53
N GLU A 20 4.70 -12.34 4.26
CA GLU A 20 5.62 -12.24 3.13
C GLU A 20 6.93 -11.65 3.59
N MET A 21 8.02 -12.11 2.98
CA MET A 21 9.34 -11.53 3.16
C MET A 21 10.07 -11.47 1.83
N ALA A 22 10.87 -10.43 1.64
CA ALA A 22 11.74 -10.30 0.49
C ALA A 22 13.07 -9.64 0.90
N TYR A 23 14.15 -10.09 0.25
CA TYR A 23 15.45 -9.46 0.34
C TYR A 23 15.92 -9.06 -1.05
N TYR A 24 16.23 -7.78 -1.19
CA TYR A 24 16.76 -7.18 -2.40
C TYR A 24 18.26 -6.99 -2.23
N ASP A 25 19.06 -7.76 -2.95
CA ASP A 25 20.52 -7.76 -2.90
C ASP A 25 21.08 -6.83 -3.98
N SER A 26 21.70 -5.75 -3.59
CA SER A 26 22.32 -4.76 -4.48
C SER A 26 23.70 -5.22 -4.88
N ARG A 27 23.79 -5.92 -6.03
CA ARG A 27 25.06 -6.45 -6.55
C ARG A 27 25.95 -5.41 -7.22
N GLY A 28 25.41 -4.24 -7.53
CA GLY A 28 26.17 -3.15 -8.16
C GLY A 28 26.93 -2.29 -7.16
N ASP A 29 26.51 -2.33 -5.88
CA ASP A 29 27.15 -1.64 -4.77
C ASP A 29 26.82 -2.35 -3.46
N GLU A 30 27.65 -3.30 -3.08
CA GLU A 30 27.44 -4.10 -1.86
C GLU A 30 27.69 -3.29 -0.57
N GLN A 31 28.37 -2.15 -0.66
CA GLN A 31 28.71 -1.31 0.48
C GLN A 31 27.76 -0.12 0.65
N GLY A 32 26.83 0.10 -0.29
CA GLY A 32 25.88 1.21 -0.25
C GLY A 32 26.52 2.59 -0.39
N SER A 33 27.71 2.66 -1.03
CA SER A 33 28.50 3.88 -1.15
C SER A 33 28.22 4.68 -2.43
N ASN A 34 27.57 4.06 -3.41
CA ASN A 34 27.24 4.71 -4.69
C ASN A 34 25.82 5.29 -4.65
N PRO A 35 25.66 6.63 -4.65
CA PRO A 35 24.33 7.25 -4.55
C PRO A 35 23.42 7.01 -5.76
N LEU A 36 23.93 6.44 -6.85
CA LEU A 36 23.17 6.12 -8.06
C LEU A 36 22.68 4.65 -8.10
N VAL A 37 23.08 3.84 -7.11
CA VAL A 37 22.71 2.43 -7.01
C VAL A 37 21.89 2.23 -5.73
N PRO A 38 20.67 1.68 -5.80
CA PRO A 38 19.89 1.42 -4.61
C PRO A 38 20.61 0.44 -3.67
N ASN A 39 20.61 0.72 -2.38
CA ASN A 39 21.14 -0.17 -1.36
C ASN A 39 20.34 -1.48 -1.28
N SER A 40 20.97 -2.50 -0.73
CA SER A 40 20.28 -3.72 -0.33
C SER A 40 19.18 -3.39 0.69
N GLN A 41 18.07 -4.14 0.66
CA GLN A 41 16.95 -3.89 1.56
C GLN A 41 16.19 -5.16 1.87
N SER A 42 15.66 -5.25 3.07
CA SER A 42 14.72 -6.28 3.48
C SER A 42 13.31 -5.72 3.59
N ARG A 43 12.32 -6.52 3.19
CA ARG A 43 10.90 -6.15 3.22
C ARG A 43 10.11 -7.26 3.87
N TRP A 44 9.16 -6.88 4.70
CA TRP A 44 8.32 -7.80 5.45
C TRP A 44 6.88 -7.31 5.37
N LEU A 45 5.95 -8.24 5.23
CA LEU A 45 4.54 -7.96 5.28
C LEU A 45 3.86 -9.02 6.14
N ILE A 46 2.99 -8.57 7.03
CA ILE A 46 2.03 -9.41 7.72
C ILE A 46 0.64 -8.82 7.50
N GLY A 47 -0.31 -9.65 7.12
CA GLY A 47 -1.66 -9.24 6.85
C GLY A 47 -2.69 -10.22 7.40
N TYR A 48 -3.84 -9.70 7.74
CA TYR A 48 -4.99 -10.49 8.17
C TYR A 48 -6.26 -9.97 7.52
N GLU A 49 -7.08 -10.90 7.01
CA GLU A 49 -8.38 -10.59 6.41
C GLU A 49 -9.45 -11.50 7.00
N GLN A 50 -10.59 -10.92 7.34
CA GLN A 50 -11.72 -11.64 7.92
C GLN A 50 -13.06 -11.05 7.45
N GLU A 51 -14.07 -11.90 7.28
CA GLU A 51 -15.47 -11.48 7.21
C GLU A 51 -15.99 -11.22 8.63
N LEU A 52 -16.17 -9.95 9.01
CA LEU A 52 -16.57 -9.53 10.36
C LEU A 52 -18.03 -9.86 10.64
N VAL A 53 -18.89 -9.60 9.66
CA VAL A 53 -20.30 -9.98 9.60
C VAL A 53 -20.64 -10.27 8.15
N LYS A 54 -21.76 -10.91 7.89
CA LYS A 54 -22.19 -11.29 6.54
C LYS A 54 -22.01 -10.14 5.53
N ASN A 55 -21.23 -10.40 4.49
CA ASN A 55 -20.89 -9.50 3.40
C ASN A 55 -19.98 -8.30 3.78
N LEU A 56 -19.50 -8.17 5.01
CA LEU A 56 -18.55 -7.16 5.43
C LEU A 56 -17.20 -7.81 5.68
N THR A 57 -16.25 -7.57 4.78
CA THR A 57 -14.86 -8.04 4.89
C THR A 57 -13.98 -6.88 5.33
N ALA A 58 -13.13 -7.13 6.33
CA ALA A 58 -12.07 -6.21 6.75
C ALA A 58 -10.71 -6.87 6.57
N SER A 59 -9.73 -6.09 6.14
CA SER A 59 -8.33 -6.51 6.14
C SER A 59 -7.43 -5.40 6.68
N ALA A 60 -6.35 -5.83 7.34
CA ALA A 60 -5.28 -4.96 7.81
C ALA A 60 -3.94 -5.59 7.48
N GLN A 61 -2.97 -4.77 7.07
CA GLN A 61 -1.61 -5.22 6.77
C GLN A 61 -0.62 -4.24 7.36
N LEU A 62 0.48 -4.79 7.87
CA LEU A 62 1.66 -4.04 8.29
C LEU A 62 2.81 -4.42 7.35
N TYR A 63 3.40 -3.42 6.72
CA TYR A 63 4.56 -3.56 5.86
C TYR A 63 5.74 -2.81 6.47
N LEU A 64 6.88 -3.47 6.52
CA LEU A 64 8.15 -2.93 6.97
C LEU A 64 9.17 -3.05 5.85
N GLU A 65 9.83 -1.95 5.54
CA GLU A 65 11.00 -1.89 4.68
C GLU A 65 12.19 -1.38 5.49
N GLN A 66 13.35 -2.04 5.35
CA GLN A 66 14.58 -1.64 5.99
C GLN A 66 15.71 -1.62 4.98
N ILE A 67 16.35 -0.44 4.85
CA ILE A 67 17.50 -0.21 3.99
C ILE A 67 18.77 -0.61 4.75
N SER A 68 19.61 -1.45 4.11
CA SER A 68 20.94 -1.82 4.61
C SER A 68 21.94 -0.71 4.31
N ASP A 69 23.07 -0.72 5.05
CA ASP A 69 24.18 0.23 4.84
C ASP A 69 23.74 1.69 4.77
N PHE A 70 22.79 2.05 5.62
CA PHE A 70 22.11 3.34 5.61
C PHE A 70 23.06 4.51 5.93
N ASP A 71 24.05 4.29 6.78
CA ASP A 71 25.06 5.31 7.12
C ASP A 71 25.93 5.64 5.89
N ALA A 72 26.28 4.62 5.09
CA ALA A 72 27.00 4.82 3.84
C ALA A 72 26.13 5.56 2.81
N LEU A 73 24.84 5.22 2.70
CA LEU A 73 23.90 5.96 1.86
C LEU A 73 23.88 7.45 2.25
N LYS A 74 23.70 7.75 3.52
CA LYS A 74 23.66 9.15 4.01
C LYS A 74 24.96 9.91 3.76
N LEU A 75 26.10 9.26 3.99
CA LEU A 75 27.41 9.89 3.80
C LEU A 75 27.67 10.26 2.34
N ASN A 76 27.16 9.47 1.40
CA ASN A 76 27.40 9.64 -0.04
C ASN A 76 26.21 10.26 -0.77
N SER A 77 25.13 10.62 -0.07
CA SER A 77 23.92 11.17 -0.70
C SER A 77 24.20 12.47 -1.44
N LEU A 78 23.71 12.55 -2.68
CA LEU A 78 23.75 13.77 -3.49
C LEU A 78 22.63 14.76 -3.11
N THR A 79 21.59 14.27 -2.43
CA THR A 79 20.38 15.04 -2.08
C THR A 79 19.89 14.72 -0.67
N PRO A 80 20.66 15.03 0.40
CA PRO A 80 20.37 14.59 1.78
C PRO A 80 18.97 14.95 2.29
N LYS A 81 18.39 16.02 1.75
CA LYS A 81 17.02 16.45 2.11
C LYS A 81 15.93 15.47 1.66
N PHE A 82 16.21 14.68 0.63
CA PHE A 82 15.26 13.76 0.01
C PHE A 82 15.63 12.30 0.25
N ASP A 83 16.60 12.03 1.13
CA ASP A 83 16.94 10.66 1.49
C ASP A 83 15.74 9.96 2.13
N PRO A 84 15.52 8.69 1.80
CA PRO A 84 14.47 7.91 2.43
C PRO A 84 14.77 7.68 3.92
N ASN A 85 13.77 7.34 4.69
CA ASN A 85 13.96 6.82 6.04
C ASN A 85 14.63 5.44 6.00
N GLN A 86 15.54 5.15 6.95
CA GLN A 86 16.15 3.82 7.07
C GLN A 86 15.11 2.70 7.19
N ARG A 87 14.05 2.99 7.95
CA ARG A 87 12.90 2.10 8.14
C ARG A 87 11.64 2.81 7.70
N ARG A 88 10.91 2.16 6.82
CA ARG A 88 9.59 2.60 6.42
C ARG A 88 8.55 1.61 6.92
N VAL A 89 7.59 2.11 7.66
CA VAL A 89 6.47 1.33 8.19
C VAL A 89 5.19 1.84 7.55
N LEU A 90 4.51 0.95 6.84
CA LEU A 90 3.26 1.26 6.16
C LEU A 90 2.14 0.38 6.72
N PHE A 91 1.06 1.00 7.12
CA PHE A 91 -0.15 0.35 7.56
C PHE A 91 -1.23 0.47 6.48
N THR A 92 -1.79 -0.67 6.07
CA THR A 92 -2.85 -0.75 5.07
C THR A 92 -4.12 -1.27 5.71
N GLN A 93 -5.24 -0.64 5.41
CA GLN A 93 -6.57 -1.03 5.87
C GLN A 93 -7.52 -1.10 4.69
N ARG A 94 -8.38 -2.09 4.68
CA ARG A 94 -9.46 -2.22 3.71
C ARG A 94 -10.73 -2.67 4.39
N LEU A 95 -11.84 -2.02 4.04
CA LEU A 95 -13.20 -2.46 4.34
C LEU A 95 -13.95 -2.61 3.04
N MET A 96 -14.63 -3.72 2.88
CA MET A 96 -15.50 -3.98 1.73
C MET A 96 -16.84 -4.47 2.23
N TYR A 97 -17.91 -3.76 1.88
CA TYR A 97 -19.26 -4.12 2.27
C TYR A 97 -20.14 -4.31 1.04
N ARG A 98 -20.71 -5.51 0.89
CA ARG A 98 -21.62 -5.86 -0.19
C ARG A 98 -23.04 -5.80 0.31
N LEU A 99 -23.85 -4.97 -0.32
CA LEU A 99 -25.24 -4.66 0.04
C LEU A 99 -26.20 -4.98 -1.10
N LEU A 100 -27.47 -4.85 -0.87
CA LEU A 100 -28.55 -5.00 -1.86
C LEU A 100 -28.38 -6.29 -2.70
N GLN A 101 -28.27 -7.44 -2.02
CA GLN A 101 -28.03 -8.74 -2.67
C GLN A 101 -26.74 -8.74 -3.52
N GLN A 102 -25.71 -8.04 -3.05
CA GLN A 102 -24.38 -7.88 -3.67
C GLN A 102 -24.35 -6.99 -4.94
N THR A 103 -25.45 -6.31 -5.27
CA THR A 103 -25.49 -5.35 -6.38
C THR A 103 -24.80 -4.01 -6.04
N LEU A 104 -24.65 -3.69 -4.76
CA LEU A 104 -23.91 -2.51 -4.28
C LEU A 104 -22.69 -2.95 -3.47
N THR A 105 -21.51 -2.53 -3.89
CA THR A 105 -20.26 -2.74 -3.14
C THR A 105 -19.70 -1.39 -2.69
N LEU A 106 -19.53 -1.22 -1.38
CA LEU A 106 -18.83 -0.09 -0.80
C LEU A 106 -17.41 -0.52 -0.43
N ASN A 107 -16.42 0.29 -0.77
CA ASN A 107 -15.03 0.05 -0.41
C ASN A 107 -14.44 1.29 0.27
N ALA A 108 -13.73 1.06 1.37
CA ALA A 108 -12.82 2.02 1.96
C ALA A 108 -11.43 1.38 2.01
N PHE A 109 -10.44 2.09 1.51
CA PHE A 109 -9.06 1.63 1.46
C PHE A 109 -8.15 2.76 1.91
N ASN A 110 -7.25 2.46 2.84
CA ASN A 110 -6.33 3.42 3.40
C ASN A 110 -4.91 2.86 3.47
N PHE A 111 -3.95 3.64 2.98
CA PHE A 111 -2.54 3.50 3.29
C PHE A 111 -2.12 4.62 4.24
N TYR A 112 -1.36 4.27 5.26
CA TYR A 112 -0.74 5.25 6.16
C TYR A 112 0.69 4.85 6.48
N SER A 113 1.64 5.71 6.13
CA SER A 113 3.04 5.59 6.50
C SER A 113 3.28 6.30 7.83
N THR A 114 3.65 5.55 8.86
CA THR A 114 3.98 6.13 10.16
C THR A 114 5.35 6.79 10.17
N SER A 115 6.24 6.37 9.27
CA SER A 115 7.60 6.92 9.13
C SER A 115 7.64 8.23 8.35
N ASP A 116 6.75 8.37 7.36
CA ASP A 116 6.71 9.54 6.46
C ASP A 116 5.57 10.47 6.84
N GLU A 117 4.69 10.06 7.79
CA GLU A 117 3.48 10.79 8.23
C GLU A 117 2.59 11.22 7.07
N ASP A 118 2.47 10.33 6.07
CA ASP A 118 1.68 10.53 4.87
C ASP A 118 0.75 9.34 4.58
N GLY A 119 -0.19 9.53 3.66
CA GLY A 119 -1.12 8.47 3.35
C GLY A 119 -1.99 8.72 2.13
N TYR A 120 -2.77 7.69 1.81
CA TYR A 120 -3.72 7.68 0.71
C TYR A 120 -5.01 7.02 1.16
N LEU A 121 -6.11 7.75 1.06
CA LEU A 121 -7.46 7.24 1.33
C LEU A 121 -8.25 7.15 0.03
N LYS A 122 -8.83 5.99 -0.23
CA LYS A 122 -9.78 5.77 -1.32
C LYS A 122 -11.11 5.29 -0.76
N LEU A 123 -12.18 6.01 -1.09
CA LEU A 123 -13.55 5.60 -0.85
C LEU A 123 -14.22 5.35 -2.20
N SER A 124 -14.96 4.26 -2.36
CA SER A 124 -15.71 3.99 -3.58
C SER A 124 -17.00 3.24 -3.33
N ALA A 125 -17.97 3.49 -4.19
CA ALA A 125 -19.21 2.74 -4.30
C ALA A 125 -19.36 2.24 -5.74
N ASP A 126 -19.65 0.96 -5.91
CA ASP A 126 -19.92 0.31 -7.19
C ASP A 126 -21.33 -0.28 -7.14
N TYR A 127 -22.21 0.18 -8.04
CA TYR A 127 -23.58 -0.26 -8.13
C TYR A 127 -23.86 -0.92 -9.48
N SER A 128 -24.24 -2.20 -9.47
CA SER A 128 -24.58 -3.00 -10.65
C SER A 128 -25.96 -3.62 -10.46
N PRO A 129 -27.04 -2.88 -10.77
CA PRO A 129 -28.41 -3.39 -10.58
C PRO A 129 -28.74 -4.57 -11.49
N VAL A 130 -28.11 -4.64 -12.66
CA VAL A 130 -28.15 -5.75 -13.62
C VAL A 130 -26.76 -5.92 -14.24
N ASP A 131 -26.50 -7.06 -14.87
CA ASP A 131 -25.16 -7.42 -15.37
C ASP A 131 -24.62 -6.45 -16.42
N GLN A 132 -25.50 -5.81 -17.20
CA GLN A 132 -25.12 -4.88 -18.27
C GLN A 132 -24.71 -3.51 -17.76
N TRP A 133 -25.08 -3.10 -16.53
CA TRP A 133 -24.89 -1.74 -16.06
C TRP A 133 -24.02 -1.69 -14.81
N ARG A 134 -23.04 -0.82 -14.83
CA ARG A 134 -22.24 -0.50 -13.64
C ARG A 134 -22.08 1.01 -13.50
N LEU A 135 -22.52 1.54 -12.38
CA LEU A 135 -22.25 2.90 -11.94
C LEU A 135 -21.24 2.84 -10.80
N SER A 136 -20.13 3.55 -10.93
CA SER A 136 -19.10 3.64 -9.90
C SER A 136 -18.83 5.10 -9.57
N GLY A 137 -18.60 5.40 -8.29
CA GLY A 137 -18.17 6.73 -7.85
C GLY A 137 -17.26 6.61 -6.64
N GLY A 138 -16.45 7.64 -6.42
CA GLY A 138 -15.54 7.60 -5.29
C GLY A 138 -14.67 8.83 -5.16
N LEU A 139 -13.82 8.78 -4.13
CA LEU A 139 -12.86 9.81 -3.75
C LEU A 139 -11.47 9.18 -3.65
N ASN A 140 -10.46 9.90 -4.10
CA ASN A 140 -9.06 9.63 -3.86
C ASN A 140 -8.48 10.84 -3.14
N VAL A 141 -7.91 10.63 -1.96
CA VAL A 141 -7.35 11.71 -1.12
C VAL A 141 -5.92 11.32 -0.76
N PHE A 142 -4.96 12.11 -1.19
CA PHE A 142 -3.57 12.01 -0.77
C PHE A 142 -3.30 13.08 0.28
N TYR A 143 -2.55 12.72 1.31
CA TYR A 143 -2.30 13.63 2.44
C TYR A 143 -0.96 13.33 3.10
N GLY A 144 -0.36 14.32 3.76
CA GLY A 144 0.88 14.18 4.52
C GLY A 144 1.39 15.49 5.05
N LYS A 145 2.45 15.43 5.85
CA LYS A 145 3.12 16.61 6.40
C LYS A 145 4.20 17.16 5.47
N GLU A 146 5.02 16.26 4.91
CA GLU A 146 6.15 16.65 4.07
C GLU A 146 5.77 16.55 2.58
N ARG A 147 5.92 17.65 1.85
CA ARG A 147 5.50 17.76 0.44
C ARG A 147 6.12 16.70 -0.49
N PHE A 148 7.30 16.21 -0.15
CA PHE A 148 8.05 15.27 -0.98
C PHE A 148 7.99 13.82 -0.46
N SER A 149 7.14 13.54 0.53
CA SER A 149 6.88 12.16 0.96
C SER A 149 6.16 11.37 -0.12
N PHE A 150 6.16 10.05 0.00
CA PHE A 150 5.72 9.14 -1.06
C PHE A 150 4.28 9.39 -1.52
N PHE A 151 3.35 9.62 -0.61
CA PHE A 151 1.95 9.89 -0.96
C PHE A 151 1.66 11.37 -1.11
N ASN A 152 2.23 12.23 -0.26
CA ASN A 152 1.89 13.64 -0.26
C ASN A 152 2.36 14.42 -1.50
N GLN A 153 3.34 13.91 -2.24
CA GLN A 153 3.69 14.47 -3.55
C GLN A 153 2.53 14.46 -4.54
N PHE A 154 1.48 13.65 -4.29
CA PHE A 154 0.27 13.55 -5.09
C PHE A 154 -0.93 14.30 -4.48
N GLU A 155 -0.74 15.18 -3.48
CA GLU A 155 -1.83 15.91 -2.81
C GLU A 155 -2.72 16.64 -3.82
N ASP A 156 -2.12 17.32 -4.80
CA ASP A 156 -2.81 18.05 -5.87
C ASP A 156 -3.56 17.12 -6.85
N ALA A 157 -3.32 15.81 -6.83
CA ALA A 157 -4.02 14.81 -7.61
C ALA A 157 -5.23 14.19 -6.87
N SER A 158 -5.53 14.68 -5.66
CA SER A 158 -6.75 14.30 -4.94
C SER A 158 -7.98 14.64 -5.76
N ASN A 159 -8.92 13.70 -5.89
CA ASN A 159 -10.05 13.86 -6.81
C ASN A 159 -11.29 13.09 -6.36
N ALA A 160 -12.44 13.49 -6.94
CA ALA A 160 -13.66 12.72 -6.97
C ALA A 160 -13.90 12.23 -8.40
N PHE A 161 -14.47 11.04 -8.54
CA PHE A 161 -14.79 10.48 -9.85
C PHE A 161 -16.18 9.83 -9.89
N VAL A 162 -16.78 9.85 -11.06
CA VAL A 162 -17.95 9.06 -11.39
C VAL A 162 -17.68 8.33 -12.72
N ARG A 163 -18.06 7.06 -12.80
CA ARG A 163 -17.88 6.22 -13.97
C ARG A 163 -19.16 5.43 -14.25
N PHE A 164 -19.57 5.47 -15.50
CA PHE A 164 -20.64 4.63 -16.02
C PHE A 164 -20.07 3.62 -17.01
N LYS A 165 -20.49 2.36 -16.91
CA LYS A 165 -20.13 1.30 -17.86
C LYS A 165 -21.39 0.57 -18.30
N TYR A 166 -21.47 0.28 -19.60
CA TYR A 166 -22.47 -0.59 -20.20
C TYR A 166 -21.77 -1.74 -20.93
N TYR A 167 -22.22 -2.94 -20.67
CA TYR A 167 -21.72 -4.17 -21.28
C TYR A 167 -22.81 -4.70 -22.23
N TYR A 168 -22.47 -4.95 -23.49
CA TYR A 168 -23.37 -5.49 -24.52
C TYR A 168 -22.93 -6.88 -24.96
#